data_373e0a597ed5800f3e7242ce31c2d81b
#
_entry.id   373e0a597ed5800f3e7242ce31c2d81b
#
_cell.length_a   1.000
_cell.length_b   1.000
_cell.length_c   1.000
_cell.angle_alpha   90.00
_cell.angle_beta   90.00
_cell.angle_gamma   90.00
#
_symmetry.space_group_name_H-M   'P 1'
#
loop_
_entity.id
_entity.type
_entity.pdbx_description
1 polymer ?
#
loop_
_entity_poly.entity_id
_entity_poly.type
_entity_poly.pdbx_seq_one_letter_code
_entity_poly.pdbx_strand_id
1 'polypeptide(L)'
;CLLSRGLGDVYKRQVQDTWHRIAKALSEVETEPKKWETIFYNALTDFKFLPAGRITAGSGTKRNVTLFNCFVMGVIPDSMSGIFDMLKEAALTMQQGGGIGYDFSTIRPKGSLVKGIAADASGPVSFMDVWDSMCRTIMSAGSRRGAMMATMRCDHPDIEEFIAAKSDSQKLRMFNLSVLVTDAFMDAVKKGEDLSLIHI
;
A
#
# COMPACT_ATOMS: atom_id res chain seq x y z
N CYS A 1 14.08 -16.06 -8.07
CA CYS A 1 15.08 -15.00 -8.17
C CYS A 1 16.22 -15.13 -7.12
N LEU A 2 16.77 -16.33 -6.97
CA LEU A 2 17.92 -16.60 -6.10
C LEU A 2 19.25 -16.52 -6.85
N LEU A 3 19.22 -16.34 -8.16
CA LEU A 3 20.40 -16.40 -9.03
C LEU A 3 21.17 -15.09 -9.20
N SER A 4 20.67 -13.96 -8.70
CA SER A 4 21.39 -12.68 -8.76
C SER A 4 22.23 -12.34 -7.52
N ARG A 5 22.23 -13.22 -6.52
CA ARG A 5 23.11 -13.11 -5.35
C ARG A 5 24.24 -14.11 -5.56
N GLY A 6 25.48 -13.63 -5.52
CA GLY A 6 26.64 -14.50 -5.67
C GLY A 6 26.47 -15.76 -4.84
N LEU A 7 26.61 -16.92 -5.47
CA LEU A 7 26.41 -18.25 -4.90
C LEU A 7 27.13 -18.47 -3.56
N GLY A 8 28.19 -17.72 -3.28
CA GLY A 8 28.94 -17.77 -2.04
C GLY A 8 28.19 -17.25 -0.79
N ASP A 9 27.21 -16.38 -0.97
CA ASP A 9 26.46 -15.77 0.17
C ASP A 9 25.29 -16.64 0.63
N VAL A 10 24.77 -17.48 -0.22
CA VAL A 10 23.59 -18.33 0.05
C VAL A 10 23.98 -19.61 0.80
N TYR A 11 25.16 -20.16 0.51
CA TYR A 11 25.62 -21.41 1.11
C TYR A 11 26.21 -21.30 2.52
N LYS A 12 26.51 -20.09 3.00
CA LYS A 12 27.14 -19.86 4.30
C LYS A 12 26.23 -19.42 5.41
N ARG A 13 24.95 -19.16 5.12
CA ARG A 13 24.01 -18.65 6.14
C ARG A 13 23.01 -19.73 6.53
N GLN A 14 23.23 -20.30 7.69
CA GLN A 14 22.26 -21.17 8.32
C GLN A 14 21.04 -20.35 8.78
N VAL A 15 19.91 -21.01 9.02
CA VAL A 15 18.69 -20.38 9.54
C VAL A 15 18.99 -19.63 10.85
N GLN A 16 19.83 -20.21 11.69
CA GLN A 16 20.27 -19.62 12.97
C GLN A 16 20.95 -18.26 12.78
N ASP A 17 21.80 -18.10 11.76
CA ASP A 17 22.45 -16.81 11.46
C ASP A 17 21.41 -15.74 11.09
N THR A 18 20.33 -16.15 10.41
CA THR A 18 19.21 -15.25 10.10
C THR A 18 18.48 -14.83 11.38
N TRP A 19 18.22 -15.77 12.29
CA TRP A 19 17.59 -15.47 13.57
C TRP A 19 18.44 -14.54 14.44
N HIS A 20 19.73 -14.78 14.51
CA HIS A 20 20.67 -13.90 15.22
C HIS A 20 20.69 -12.48 14.63
N ARG A 21 20.76 -12.37 13.30
CA ARG A 21 20.72 -11.07 12.62
C ARG A 21 19.45 -10.27 12.94
N ILE A 22 18.29 -10.93 12.89
CA ILE A 22 16.99 -10.30 13.17
C ILE A 22 16.93 -9.91 14.64
N ALA A 23 17.21 -10.84 15.55
CA ALA A 23 17.15 -10.62 16.99
C ALA A 23 18.04 -9.45 17.42
N LYS A 24 19.28 -9.43 16.93
CA LYS A 24 20.22 -8.36 17.20
C LYS A 24 19.72 -7.01 16.71
N ALA A 25 19.28 -6.93 15.46
CA ALA A 25 18.85 -5.66 14.88
C ALA A 25 17.59 -5.09 15.54
N LEU A 26 16.65 -5.95 15.93
CA LEU A 26 15.43 -5.51 16.61
C LEU A 26 15.69 -5.13 18.07
N SER A 27 16.66 -5.75 18.72
CA SER A 27 17.00 -5.43 20.11
C SER A 27 17.75 -4.10 20.27
N GLU A 28 18.39 -3.58 19.21
CA GLU A 28 19.18 -2.33 19.28
C GLU A 28 18.37 -1.10 19.73
N VAL A 29 17.05 -1.12 19.54
CA VAL A 29 16.15 -0.02 19.94
C VAL A 29 15.56 -0.21 21.34
N GLU A 30 15.86 -1.31 21.99
CA GLU A 30 15.34 -1.64 23.33
C GLU A 30 16.22 -1.07 24.45
N THR A 31 15.65 -0.87 25.62
CA THR A 31 16.38 -0.34 26.80
C THR A 31 17.46 -1.28 27.32
N GLU A 32 17.28 -2.61 27.16
CA GLU A 32 18.22 -3.66 27.55
C GLU A 32 18.57 -4.56 26.35
N PRO A 33 19.35 -4.06 25.35
CA PRO A 33 19.54 -4.76 24.07
C PRO A 33 19.97 -6.23 24.20
N LYS A 34 20.93 -6.53 25.05
CA LYS A 34 21.44 -7.92 25.23
C LYS A 34 20.38 -8.89 25.75
N LYS A 35 19.53 -8.42 26.66
CA LYS A 35 18.43 -9.23 27.20
C LYS A 35 17.39 -9.49 26.10
N TRP A 36 16.99 -8.45 25.36
CA TRP A 36 15.99 -8.55 24.33
C TRP A 36 16.51 -9.35 23.10
N GLU A 37 17.80 -9.26 22.75
CA GLU A 37 18.41 -10.09 21.73
C GLU A 37 18.20 -11.58 22.05
N THR A 38 18.46 -11.98 23.28
CA THR A 38 18.26 -13.37 23.73
C THR A 38 16.79 -13.78 23.65
N ILE A 39 15.87 -12.91 24.10
CA ILE A 39 14.43 -13.18 24.07
C ILE A 39 13.95 -13.34 22.64
N PHE A 40 14.31 -12.41 21.73
CA PHE A 40 13.91 -12.45 20.33
C PHE A 40 14.50 -13.65 19.60
N TYR A 41 15.77 -13.98 19.84
CA TYR A 41 16.37 -15.17 19.28
C TYR A 41 15.64 -16.46 19.68
N ASN A 42 15.35 -16.60 20.97
CA ASN A 42 14.62 -17.77 21.49
C ASN A 42 13.19 -17.87 20.94
N ALA A 43 12.54 -16.75 20.67
CA ALA A 43 11.23 -16.72 20.02
C ALA A 43 11.27 -17.19 18.55
N LEU A 44 12.36 -16.88 17.83
CA LEU A 44 12.56 -17.28 16.43
C LEU A 44 13.05 -18.73 16.28
N THR A 45 13.76 -19.25 17.28
CA THR A 45 14.33 -20.60 17.28
C THR A 45 13.22 -21.64 17.15
N ASP A 46 13.50 -22.69 16.36
CA ASP A 46 12.59 -23.79 16.08
C ASP A 46 11.26 -23.31 15.41
N PHE A 47 11.31 -22.15 14.76
CA PHE A 47 10.13 -21.56 14.09
C PHE A 47 8.93 -21.33 15.02
N LYS A 48 9.18 -21.10 16.32
CA LYS A 48 8.11 -20.80 17.29
C LYS A 48 7.33 -19.54 16.93
N PHE A 49 8.02 -18.56 16.33
CA PHE A 49 7.46 -17.34 15.79
C PHE A 49 8.13 -17.01 14.45
N LEU A 50 7.34 -16.69 13.43
CA LEU A 50 7.82 -16.23 12.13
C LEU A 50 7.39 -14.79 11.90
N PRO A 51 8.31 -13.82 11.92
CA PRO A 51 7.98 -12.44 11.60
C PRO A 51 7.63 -12.28 10.13
N ALA A 52 6.94 -11.19 9.82
CA ALA A 52 6.58 -10.86 8.44
C ALA A 52 7.81 -10.81 7.52
N GLY A 53 7.59 -11.11 6.24
CA GLY A 53 8.67 -11.23 5.25
C GLY A 53 9.57 -9.99 5.14
N ARG A 54 9.07 -8.79 5.42
CA ARG A 54 9.86 -7.55 5.44
C ARG A 54 10.87 -7.55 6.59
N ILE A 55 10.48 -7.99 7.76
CA ILE A 55 11.38 -8.12 8.93
C ILE A 55 12.44 -9.17 8.63
N THR A 56 12.03 -10.34 8.14
CA THR A 56 12.96 -11.43 7.81
C THR A 56 13.96 -11.03 6.73
N ALA A 57 13.53 -10.31 5.69
CA ALA A 57 14.40 -9.93 4.57
C ALA A 57 15.21 -8.66 4.82
N GLY A 58 14.71 -7.72 5.63
CA GLY A 58 15.26 -6.38 5.77
C GLY A 58 16.01 -6.12 7.07
N SER A 59 15.55 -6.69 8.20
CA SER A 59 16.11 -6.40 9.51
C SER A 59 17.60 -6.75 9.60
N GLY A 60 18.44 -5.83 10.06
CA GLY A 60 19.87 -6.00 10.22
C GLY A 60 20.65 -6.16 8.91
N THR A 61 20.09 -5.75 7.77
CA THR A 61 20.78 -5.72 6.47
C THR A 61 21.28 -4.30 6.16
N LYS A 62 22.22 -4.18 5.20
CA LYS A 62 22.71 -2.88 4.71
C LYS A 62 21.70 -2.15 3.79
N ARG A 63 20.51 -2.71 3.58
CA ARG A 63 19.51 -2.13 2.70
C ARG A 63 18.64 -1.14 3.48
N ASN A 64 18.45 0.04 2.91
CA ASN A 64 17.49 1.01 3.45
C ASN A 64 16.08 0.64 2.96
N VAL A 65 15.43 -0.27 3.68
CA VAL A 65 14.07 -0.74 3.37
C VAL A 65 13.19 -0.66 4.62
N THR A 66 11.90 -0.41 4.43
CA THR A 66 10.95 -0.48 5.54
C THR A 66 10.78 -1.91 6.04
N LEU A 67 10.59 -2.08 7.35
CA LEU A 67 10.24 -3.35 7.97
C LEU A 67 8.70 -3.58 8.00
N PHE A 68 7.93 -2.57 7.63
CA PHE A 68 6.47 -2.67 7.49
C PHE A 68 6.09 -3.14 6.08
N ASN A 69 5.05 -3.97 5.99
CA ASN A 69 4.58 -4.48 4.70
C ASN A 69 3.73 -3.46 3.94
N CYS A 70 2.80 -2.83 4.64
CA CYS A 70 1.78 -1.96 4.04
C CYS A 70 1.50 -0.76 4.95
N PHE A 71 1.11 0.34 4.31
CA PHE A 71 0.78 1.59 4.96
C PHE A 71 -0.62 2.03 4.52
N VAL A 72 -1.47 2.34 5.50
CA VAL A 72 -2.68 3.11 5.27
C VAL A 72 -2.22 4.57 5.22
N MET A 73 -2.34 5.17 4.05
CA MET A 73 -1.87 6.52 3.81
C MET A 73 -2.89 7.55 4.32
N GLY A 74 -2.50 8.82 4.36
CA GLY A 74 -3.38 9.90 4.78
C GLY A 74 -4.55 10.16 3.82
N VAL A 75 -5.42 11.08 4.22
CA VAL A 75 -6.54 11.55 3.40
C VAL A 75 -5.99 12.35 2.22
N ILE A 76 -6.49 12.10 1.02
CA ILE A 76 -6.12 12.86 -0.18
C ILE A 76 -6.89 14.19 -0.16
N PRO A 77 -6.21 15.36 -0.02
CA PRO A 77 -6.90 16.64 -0.14
C PRO A 77 -7.42 16.86 -1.56
N ASP A 78 -8.66 17.36 -1.68
CA ASP A 78 -9.28 17.61 -2.98
C ASP A 78 -8.76 18.92 -3.63
N SER A 79 -7.46 18.93 -3.91
CA SER A 79 -6.76 20.01 -4.60
C SER A 79 -5.57 19.44 -5.38
N MET A 80 -5.16 20.10 -6.46
CA MET A 80 -4.03 19.64 -7.27
C MET A 80 -2.75 19.47 -6.44
N SER A 81 -2.41 20.46 -5.59
CA SER A 81 -1.24 20.35 -4.71
C SER A 81 -1.38 19.15 -3.77
N GLY A 82 -2.51 19.02 -3.07
CA GLY A 82 -2.73 17.92 -2.13
C GLY A 82 -2.69 16.53 -2.78
N ILE A 83 -3.30 16.38 -3.97
CA ILE A 83 -3.26 15.14 -4.73
C ILE A 83 -1.81 14.75 -5.08
N PHE A 84 -1.01 15.69 -5.59
CA PHE A 84 0.38 15.42 -5.97
C PHE A 84 1.32 15.30 -4.78
N ASP A 85 1.04 15.94 -3.65
CA ASP A 85 1.77 15.72 -2.39
C ASP A 85 1.56 14.28 -1.89
N MET A 86 0.33 13.76 -1.94
CA MET A 86 0.04 12.37 -1.59
C MET A 86 0.67 11.39 -2.59
N LEU A 87 0.71 11.71 -3.88
CA LEU A 87 1.41 10.91 -4.88
C LEU A 87 2.93 10.84 -4.60
N LYS A 88 3.54 11.95 -4.21
CA LYS A 88 4.96 12.00 -3.81
C LYS A 88 5.23 11.12 -2.59
N GLU A 89 4.38 11.23 -1.57
CA GLU A 89 4.48 10.39 -0.36
C GLU A 89 4.35 8.90 -0.70
N ALA A 90 3.41 8.56 -1.58
CA ALA A 90 3.23 7.21 -2.12
C ALA A 90 4.53 6.70 -2.78
N ALA A 91 5.13 7.51 -3.65
CA ALA A 91 6.36 7.17 -4.37
C ALA A 91 7.52 6.89 -3.41
N LEU A 92 7.73 7.73 -2.40
CA LEU A 92 8.79 7.57 -1.39
C LEU A 92 8.58 6.31 -0.54
N THR A 93 7.34 6.04 -0.12
CA THR A 93 7.00 4.84 0.65
C THR A 93 7.23 3.57 -0.16
N MET A 94 6.82 3.57 -1.43
CA MET A 94 7.01 2.43 -2.33
C MET A 94 8.47 2.21 -2.70
N GLN A 95 9.27 3.26 -2.83
CA GLN A 95 10.72 3.18 -3.05
C GLN A 95 11.41 2.37 -1.94
N GLN A 96 10.96 2.52 -0.69
CA GLN A 96 11.45 1.74 0.46
C GLN A 96 10.85 0.32 0.51
N GLY A 97 9.97 -0.01 -0.43
CA GLY A 97 9.37 -1.32 -0.58
C GLY A 97 8.06 -1.53 0.19
N GLY A 98 7.44 -0.48 0.74
CA GLY A 98 6.11 -0.54 1.35
C GLY A 98 5.02 -0.71 0.29
N GLY A 99 3.96 -1.46 0.61
CA GLY A 99 2.67 -1.36 -0.08
C GLY A 99 1.89 -0.17 0.47
N ILE A 100 0.99 0.39 -0.33
CA ILE A 100 0.21 1.58 0.08
C ILE A 100 -1.28 1.37 -0.15
N GLY A 101 -2.10 2.04 0.64
CA GLY A 101 -3.54 2.10 0.46
C GLY A 101 -4.08 3.51 0.69
N TYR A 102 -4.98 3.94 -0.22
CA TYR A 102 -5.65 5.23 -0.16
C TYR A 102 -7.16 5.09 -0.30
N ASP A 103 -7.88 5.97 0.37
CA ASP A 103 -9.29 6.24 0.12
C ASP A 103 -9.44 7.41 -0.87
N PHE A 104 -9.99 7.12 -2.05
CA PHE A 104 -10.19 8.09 -3.12
C PHE A 104 -11.56 8.79 -3.03
N SER A 105 -12.37 8.48 -2.04
CA SER A 105 -13.70 9.07 -1.84
C SER A 105 -13.69 10.58 -1.59
N THR A 106 -12.55 11.12 -1.17
CA THR A 106 -12.40 12.55 -0.87
C THR A 106 -12.19 13.43 -2.10
N ILE A 107 -11.86 12.84 -3.25
CA ILE A 107 -11.69 13.57 -4.50
C ILE A 107 -13.06 13.82 -5.11
N ARG A 108 -13.33 15.06 -5.53
CA ARG A 108 -14.60 15.45 -6.15
C ARG A 108 -14.88 14.61 -7.40
N PRO A 109 -16.17 14.33 -7.69
CA PRO A 109 -16.55 13.51 -8.83
C PRO A 109 -16.23 14.20 -10.15
N LYS A 110 -16.07 13.38 -11.18
CA LYS A 110 -15.90 13.78 -12.57
C LYS A 110 -17.02 14.71 -13.02
N GLY A 111 -16.68 15.76 -13.76
CA GLY A 111 -17.62 16.76 -14.24
C GLY A 111 -17.99 17.82 -13.20
N SER A 112 -17.50 17.73 -11.95
CA SER A 112 -17.69 18.79 -10.97
C SER A 112 -16.94 20.05 -11.36
N LEU A 113 -17.55 21.22 -11.18
CA LEU A 113 -16.93 22.50 -11.52
C LEU A 113 -15.70 22.79 -10.64
N VAL A 114 -14.57 23.03 -11.27
CA VAL A 114 -13.36 23.49 -10.59
C VAL A 114 -13.41 25.00 -10.43
N LYS A 115 -13.60 25.47 -9.19
CA LYS A 115 -13.65 26.91 -8.89
C LYS A 115 -12.36 27.61 -9.34
N GLY A 116 -12.53 28.72 -10.08
CA GLY A 116 -11.40 29.59 -10.49
C GLY A 116 -10.81 29.30 -11.87
N ILE A 117 -11.06 28.14 -12.49
CA ILE A 117 -10.54 27.82 -13.83
C ILE A 117 -11.64 27.47 -14.84
N ALA A 118 -12.90 27.48 -14.45
CA ALA A 118 -14.04 27.15 -15.31
C ALA A 118 -13.85 25.85 -16.13
N ALA A 119 -13.25 24.83 -15.50
CA ALA A 119 -13.02 23.52 -16.09
C ALA A 119 -13.70 22.43 -15.27
N ASP A 120 -14.03 21.33 -15.92
CA ASP A 120 -14.62 20.17 -15.27
C ASP A 120 -13.54 19.32 -14.58
N ALA A 121 -13.86 18.77 -13.42
CA ALA A 121 -13.00 17.87 -12.67
C ALA A 121 -12.85 16.53 -13.41
N SER A 122 -11.64 15.97 -13.36
CA SER A 122 -11.32 14.69 -14.02
C SER A 122 -11.85 13.47 -13.26
N GLY A 123 -12.16 13.64 -11.95
CA GLY A 123 -12.61 12.58 -11.07
C GLY A 123 -11.52 11.67 -10.51
N PRO A 124 -11.82 10.89 -9.46
CA PRO A 124 -10.85 10.06 -8.74
C PRO A 124 -10.22 8.97 -9.62
N VAL A 125 -10.98 8.32 -10.49
CA VAL A 125 -10.48 7.22 -11.33
C VAL A 125 -9.38 7.70 -12.29
N SER A 126 -9.50 8.92 -12.83
CA SER A 126 -8.46 9.52 -13.68
C SER A 126 -7.17 9.79 -12.90
N PHE A 127 -7.25 10.22 -11.66
CA PHE A 127 -6.07 10.39 -10.81
C PHE A 127 -5.44 9.05 -10.44
N MET A 128 -6.23 7.99 -10.25
CA MET A 128 -5.69 6.65 -10.01
C MET A 128 -4.78 6.17 -11.15
N ASP A 129 -5.02 6.56 -12.40
CA ASP A 129 -4.12 6.24 -13.53
C ASP A 129 -2.73 6.86 -13.34
N VAL A 130 -2.62 8.02 -12.69
CA VAL A 130 -1.33 8.64 -12.35
C VAL A 130 -0.58 7.80 -11.31
N TRP A 131 -1.27 7.35 -10.25
CA TRP A 131 -0.70 6.42 -9.26
C TRP A 131 -0.26 5.11 -9.91
N ASP A 132 -1.08 4.53 -10.79
CA ASP A 132 -0.78 3.29 -11.50
C ASP A 132 0.48 3.43 -12.37
N SER A 133 0.62 4.54 -13.07
CA SER A 133 1.80 4.85 -13.89
C SER A 133 3.04 5.07 -13.04
N MET A 134 2.94 5.80 -11.94
CA MET A 134 4.01 5.97 -10.96
C MET A 134 4.47 4.63 -10.40
N CYS A 135 3.54 3.78 -9.98
CA CYS A 135 3.83 2.46 -9.45
C CYS A 135 4.56 1.57 -10.45
N ARG A 136 4.14 1.57 -11.72
CA ARG A 136 4.83 0.84 -12.80
C ARG A 136 6.27 1.32 -12.98
N THR A 137 6.50 2.64 -12.89
CA THR A 137 7.83 3.24 -13.05
C THR A 137 8.77 2.86 -11.91
N ILE A 138 8.31 2.96 -10.67
CA ILE A 138 9.11 2.60 -9.48
C ILE A 138 9.39 1.09 -9.44
N MET A 139 8.45 0.27 -9.88
CA MET A 139 8.59 -1.18 -9.90
C MET A 139 9.71 -1.64 -10.85
N SER A 140 9.96 -0.94 -11.94
CA SER A 140 11.04 -1.28 -12.88
C SER A 140 12.44 -1.06 -12.31
N ALA A 141 12.58 -0.24 -11.27
CA ALA A 141 13.84 0.01 -10.57
C ALA A 141 14.07 -0.91 -9.35
N GLY A 142 13.06 -1.65 -8.92
CA GLY A 142 13.06 -2.46 -7.69
C GLY A 142 12.94 -3.97 -7.92
N SER A 143 13.25 -4.74 -6.87
CA SER A 143 13.18 -6.22 -6.88
C SER A 143 11.79 -6.78 -6.62
N ARG A 144 10.79 -5.96 -6.29
CA ARG A 144 9.42 -6.37 -5.97
C ARG A 144 8.40 -5.49 -6.71
N ARG A 145 7.33 -6.11 -7.16
CA ARG A 145 6.19 -5.39 -7.73
C ARG A 145 5.53 -4.52 -6.66
N GLY A 146 5.26 -3.27 -7.00
CA GLY A 146 4.44 -2.39 -6.18
C GLY A 146 3.05 -3.01 -6.00
N ALA A 147 2.46 -2.78 -4.84
CA ALA A 147 1.09 -3.20 -4.54
C ALA A 147 0.36 -2.00 -3.93
N MET A 148 -0.74 -1.64 -4.56
CA MET A 148 -1.59 -0.55 -4.11
C MET A 148 -3.01 -1.06 -3.84
N MET A 149 -3.65 -0.45 -2.86
CA MET A 149 -5.06 -0.61 -2.55
C MET A 149 -5.76 0.72 -2.76
N ALA A 150 -6.88 0.72 -3.45
CA ALA A 150 -7.78 1.85 -3.49
C ALA A 150 -9.12 1.46 -2.90
N THR A 151 -9.66 2.33 -2.07
CA THR A 151 -11.04 2.25 -1.60
C THR A 151 -11.84 3.43 -2.13
N MET A 152 -13.15 3.22 -2.30
CA MET A 152 -14.12 4.26 -2.60
C MET A 152 -15.45 3.93 -1.94
N ARG A 153 -16.12 4.95 -1.40
CA ARG A 153 -17.44 4.80 -0.78
C ARG A 153 -18.49 4.43 -1.82
N CYS A 154 -19.40 3.56 -1.44
CA CYS A 154 -20.49 3.11 -2.30
C CYS A 154 -21.49 4.22 -2.69
N ASP A 155 -21.49 5.34 -1.97
CA ASP A 155 -22.33 6.52 -2.24
C ASP A 155 -21.59 7.62 -3.02
N HIS A 156 -20.35 7.39 -3.48
CA HIS A 156 -19.62 8.32 -4.33
C HIS A 156 -20.21 8.33 -5.76
N PRO A 157 -20.42 9.50 -6.40
CA PRO A 157 -21.00 9.57 -7.75
C PRO A 157 -20.26 8.76 -8.81
N ASP A 158 -18.94 8.63 -8.70
CA ASP A 158 -18.12 7.88 -9.66
C ASP A 158 -17.93 6.40 -9.27
N ILE A 159 -18.73 5.85 -8.33
CA ILE A 159 -18.54 4.47 -7.84
C ILE A 159 -18.72 3.44 -8.95
N GLU A 160 -19.61 3.63 -9.89
CA GLU A 160 -19.83 2.71 -11.00
C GLU A 160 -18.61 2.70 -11.94
N GLU A 161 -18.02 3.87 -12.25
CA GLU A 161 -16.77 3.96 -13.03
C GLU A 161 -15.61 3.26 -12.29
N PHE A 162 -15.53 3.43 -10.97
CA PHE A 162 -14.53 2.78 -10.14
C PHE A 162 -14.67 1.25 -10.17
N ILE A 163 -15.88 0.72 -10.02
CA ILE A 163 -16.14 -0.73 -10.08
C ILE A 163 -15.81 -1.27 -11.48
N ALA A 164 -16.25 -0.57 -12.53
CA ALA A 164 -16.04 -0.96 -13.92
C ALA A 164 -14.57 -0.84 -14.36
N ALA A 165 -13.73 -0.08 -13.65
CA ALA A 165 -12.34 0.17 -14.03
C ALA A 165 -11.49 -1.11 -14.18
N LYS A 166 -11.86 -2.20 -13.49
CA LYS A 166 -11.19 -3.52 -13.57
C LYS A 166 -11.75 -4.45 -14.65
N SER A 167 -12.82 -4.05 -15.33
CA SER A 167 -13.35 -4.83 -16.47
C SER A 167 -12.37 -4.83 -17.65
N ASP A 168 -11.56 -3.78 -17.79
CA ASP A 168 -10.40 -3.76 -18.67
C ASP A 168 -9.15 -4.28 -17.95
N SER A 169 -8.64 -5.40 -18.39
CA SER A 169 -7.46 -6.05 -17.81
C SER A 169 -6.17 -5.24 -17.90
N GLN A 170 -6.15 -4.18 -18.72
CA GLN A 170 -5.00 -3.29 -18.88
C GLN A 170 -5.06 -2.06 -17.96
N LYS A 171 -6.24 -1.74 -17.42
CA LYS A 171 -6.46 -0.56 -16.59
C LYS A 171 -6.18 -0.84 -15.11
N LEU A 172 -5.55 0.10 -14.41
CA LEU A 172 -5.27 0.07 -12.97
C LEU A 172 -4.64 -1.26 -12.48
N ARG A 173 -3.69 -1.80 -13.21
CA ARG A 173 -3.11 -3.14 -12.94
C ARG A 173 -2.39 -3.24 -11.59
N MET A 174 -1.89 -2.13 -11.08
CA MET A 174 -1.16 -2.07 -9.83
C MET A 174 -2.08 -1.94 -8.61
N PHE A 175 -3.38 -1.73 -8.82
CA PHE A 175 -4.38 -1.58 -7.77
C PHE A 175 -5.18 -2.85 -7.49
N ASN A 176 -5.44 -3.09 -6.21
CA ASN A 176 -6.62 -3.82 -5.76
C ASN A 176 -7.69 -2.78 -5.40
N LEU A 177 -8.96 -3.05 -5.76
CA LEU A 177 -10.07 -2.15 -5.51
C LEU A 177 -11.01 -2.74 -4.47
N SER A 178 -11.50 -1.91 -3.56
CA SER A 178 -12.54 -2.27 -2.60
C SER A 178 -13.54 -1.13 -2.44
N VAL A 179 -14.81 -1.50 -2.32
CA VAL A 179 -15.89 -0.57 -2.06
C VAL A 179 -16.13 -0.48 -0.55
N LEU A 180 -16.16 0.74 -0.03
CA LEU A 180 -16.55 1.01 1.35
C LEU A 180 -18.07 1.10 1.42
N VAL A 181 -18.70 0.11 2.03
CA VAL A 181 -20.16 0.06 2.17
C VAL A 181 -20.61 0.78 3.44
N THR A 182 -21.73 1.50 3.35
CA THR A 182 -22.38 2.19 4.48
C THR A 182 -23.49 1.33 5.07
N ASP A 183 -23.94 1.66 6.30
CA ASP A 183 -25.12 1.01 6.89
C ASP A 183 -26.36 1.21 6.02
N ALA A 184 -26.53 2.40 5.44
CA ALA A 184 -27.61 2.68 4.50
C ALA A 184 -27.58 1.77 3.27
N PHE A 185 -26.40 1.49 2.72
CA PHE A 185 -26.24 0.52 1.64
C PHE A 185 -26.68 -0.88 2.09
N MET A 186 -26.23 -1.32 3.25
CA MET A 186 -26.57 -2.65 3.78
C MET A 186 -28.06 -2.79 4.06
N ASP A 187 -28.71 -1.72 4.50
CA ASP A 187 -30.16 -1.70 4.73
C ASP A 187 -30.95 -1.71 3.42
N ALA A 188 -30.52 -0.96 2.40
CA ALA A 188 -31.10 -1.00 1.06
C ALA A 188 -31.00 -2.41 0.46
N VAL A 189 -29.83 -3.07 0.56
CA VAL A 189 -29.65 -4.46 0.09
C VAL A 189 -30.62 -5.43 0.78
N LYS A 190 -30.79 -5.33 2.11
CA LYS A 190 -31.72 -6.18 2.86
C LYS A 190 -33.17 -5.99 2.43
N LYS A 191 -33.57 -4.77 2.06
CA LYS A 191 -34.92 -4.41 1.64
C LYS A 191 -35.17 -4.60 0.15
N GLY A 192 -34.12 -4.78 -0.65
CA GLY A 192 -34.20 -4.81 -2.12
C GLY A 192 -34.50 -3.43 -2.72
N GLU A 193 -34.02 -2.36 -2.07
CA GLU A 193 -34.20 -0.96 -2.49
C GLU A 193 -32.96 -0.44 -3.23
N ASP A 194 -33.15 0.55 -4.09
CA ASP A 194 -32.04 1.24 -4.75
C ASP A 194 -31.33 2.20 -3.80
N LEU A 195 -30.02 2.37 -3.97
CA LEU A 195 -29.23 3.37 -3.29
C LEU A 195 -29.06 4.60 -4.19
N SER A 196 -29.48 5.79 -3.70
CA SER A 196 -29.24 7.03 -4.42
C SER A 196 -27.80 7.53 -4.26
N LEU A 197 -27.14 7.85 -5.37
CA LEU A 197 -25.80 8.45 -5.42
C LEU A 197 -25.82 9.99 -5.42
N ILE A 198 -26.99 10.60 -5.27
CA ILE A 198 -27.21 12.06 -5.49
C ILE A 198 -26.89 12.91 -4.25
N HIS A 199 -26.64 12.33 -3.10
CA HIS A 199 -26.52 13.05 -1.84
C HIS A 199 -25.08 13.31 -1.35
N ILE A 200 -24.17 13.62 -2.27
CA ILE A 200 -22.85 14.13 -1.89
C ILE A 200 -22.74 15.61 -2.21
#